data_de4e5adef7dcbc73ee8ad93e7bc86916
#
_entry.id   de4e5adef7dcbc73ee8ad93e7bc86916
#
_cell.length_a   1.000
_cell.length_b   1.000
_cell.length_c   1.000
_cell.angle_alpha   90.00
_cell.angle_beta   90.00
_cell.angle_gamma   90.00
#
_symmetry.space_group_name_H-M   'P 1'
#
loop_
_entity.id
_entity.type
_entity.pdbx_description
1 polymer ?
#
loop_
_entity_poly.entity_id
_entity_poly.type
_entity_poly.pdbx_seq_one_letter_code
_entity_poly.pdbx_strand_id
1 'polypeptide(L)'
;MVGSHDTAAAARLTVGVIGLGLIGGSLARRLAVRGVSVVAWNHRPHPYAQAEADGIRCMRTLAELVEAQPEVIVLCNPLKAMPAILGELRTLLEPYQDITLTDVGSVKMMVRDQVRDAGLAGRYVGAHPMAGNELSGWAAAAPALYDNALWAMTVDGDTDYRRFLAVARMITDDAGNRVIVLDDDTHDRAAALISHMPHVVATALINQLTDDPDRNIAAALAAGSWRDMTRVALTDPDRSRAMVEEDADNVERLLRMMAARLTEVADELHGADAGAIAAFFADGQPFRDYKSAVRSGADGDGPVFDLTIPAEGWQAALLDSARRGEHILRFGDDYTACVQRRSAM
;
A
#
# COMPACT_ATOMS: atom_id res chain seq x y z
N MET A 1 17.06 50.41 -6.36
CA MET A 1 17.65 49.32 -5.58
C MET A 1 16.53 48.37 -5.23
N VAL A 2 16.42 47.29 -6.01
CA VAL A 2 15.42 46.22 -5.81
C VAL A 2 16.12 45.18 -4.96
N GLY A 3 15.63 45.00 -3.72
CA GLY A 3 16.16 44.00 -2.82
C GLY A 3 15.87 42.61 -3.36
N SER A 4 16.94 41.82 -3.60
CA SER A 4 16.89 40.40 -3.84
C SER A 4 16.42 39.73 -2.54
N HIS A 5 15.19 39.22 -2.49
CA HIS A 5 14.78 38.23 -1.50
C HIS A 5 15.56 36.95 -1.79
N ASP A 6 16.58 36.75 -1.02
CA ASP A 6 17.28 35.48 -0.88
C ASP A 6 16.28 34.53 -0.24
N THR A 7 15.58 33.75 -1.06
CA THR A 7 14.81 32.62 -0.59
C THR A 7 15.82 31.58 -0.17
N ALA A 8 16.09 31.51 1.14
CA ALA A 8 16.81 30.39 1.75
C ALA A 8 16.18 29.10 1.20
N ALA A 9 16.95 28.32 0.47
CA ALA A 9 16.52 27.03 -0.02
C ALA A 9 16.14 26.20 1.24
N ALA A 10 14.85 25.95 1.41
CA ALA A 10 14.38 25.06 2.46
C ALA A 10 15.19 23.76 2.32
N ALA A 11 15.77 23.29 3.43
CA ALA A 11 16.52 22.06 3.43
C ALA A 11 15.63 20.97 2.80
N ARG A 12 16.12 20.38 1.70
CA ARG A 12 15.35 19.36 1.00
C ARG A 12 15.24 18.14 1.89
N LEU A 13 14.03 17.61 2.03
CA LEU A 13 13.73 16.36 2.73
C LEU A 13 14.71 15.26 2.26
N THR A 14 15.28 14.52 3.20
CA THR A 14 16.06 13.31 2.91
C THR A 14 15.25 12.10 3.33
N VAL A 15 15.04 11.17 2.41
CA VAL A 15 14.31 9.92 2.66
C VAL A 15 15.25 8.73 2.57
N GLY A 16 15.21 7.88 3.60
CA GLY A 16 15.90 6.59 3.62
C GLY A 16 15.00 5.48 3.11
N VAL A 17 15.49 4.64 2.21
CA VAL A 17 14.74 3.48 1.70
C VAL A 17 15.49 2.20 2.01
N ILE A 18 14.87 1.31 2.78
CA ILE A 18 15.42 -0.01 3.12
C ILE A 18 14.74 -1.07 2.26
N GLY A 19 15.45 -1.56 1.24
CA GLY A 19 14.95 -2.53 0.26
C GLY A 19 14.66 -1.91 -1.09
N LEU A 20 15.46 -2.28 -2.09
CA LEU A 20 15.38 -1.81 -3.48
C LEU A 20 14.78 -2.89 -4.41
N GLY A 21 13.59 -3.41 -4.01
CA GLY A 21 12.76 -4.27 -4.84
C GLY A 21 11.85 -3.48 -5.78
N LEU A 22 10.78 -4.11 -6.26
CA LEU A 22 9.77 -3.46 -7.10
C LEU A 22 9.21 -2.20 -6.40
N ILE A 23 8.70 -2.34 -5.20
CA ILE A 23 8.00 -1.26 -4.47
C ILE A 23 8.99 -0.19 -3.99
N GLY A 24 10.01 -0.59 -3.22
CA GLY A 24 11.00 0.37 -2.67
C GLY A 24 11.87 1.00 -3.75
N GLY A 25 12.26 0.25 -4.78
CA GLY A 25 13.00 0.78 -5.93
C GLY A 25 12.18 1.80 -6.73
N SER A 26 10.89 1.52 -6.96
CA SER A 26 9.98 2.46 -7.63
C SER A 26 9.78 3.74 -6.81
N LEU A 27 9.63 3.62 -5.48
CA LEU A 27 9.52 4.77 -4.58
C LEU A 27 10.79 5.62 -4.61
N ALA A 28 11.96 4.98 -4.46
CA ALA A 28 13.25 5.66 -4.47
C ALA A 28 13.46 6.44 -5.78
N ARG A 29 13.19 5.82 -6.93
CA ARG A 29 13.24 6.46 -8.25
C ARG A 29 12.25 7.61 -8.38
N ARG A 30 11.01 7.43 -7.89
CA ARG A 30 9.99 8.48 -7.94
C ARG A 30 10.40 9.71 -7.14
N LEU A 31 10.87 9.51 -5.92
CA LEU A 31 11.35 10.60 -5.06
C LEU A 31 12.56 11.31 -5.68
N ALA A 32 13.53 10.56 -6.20
CA ALA A 32 14.72 11.12 -6.86
C ALA A 32 14.36 11.97 -8.08
N VAL A 33 13.49 11.48 -8.97
CA VAL A 33 13.02 12.25 -10.15
C VAL A 33 12.29 13.54 -9.74
N ARG A 34 11.63 13.56 -8.57
CA ARG A 34 10.96 14.74 -8.02
C ARG A 34 11.89 15.66 -7.22
N GLY A 35 13.18 15.34 -7.17
CA GLY A 35 14.21 16.17 -6.58
C GLY A 35 14.40 16.00 -5.06
N VAL A 36 13.82 14.95 -4.47
CA VAL A 36 14.04 14.56 -3.07
C VAL A 36 15.42 13.91 -2.94
N SER A 37 16.14 14.18 -1.85
CA SER A 37 17.37 13.47 -1.52
C SER A 37 17.03 12.05 -1.02
N VAL A 38 17.52 11.03 -1.74
CA VAL A 38 17.24 9.62 -1.38
C VAL A 38 18.55 8.94 -1.00
N VAL A 39 18.57 8.33 0.19
CA VAL A 39 19.59 7.38 0.63
C VAL A 39 18.96 5.99 0.70
N ALA A 40 19.63 4.97 0.24
CA ALA A 40 19.05 3.64 0.19
C ALA A 40 20.03 2.55 0.65
N TRP A 41 19.48 1.54 1.31
CA TRP A 41 20.20 0.31 1.62
C TRP A 41 19.42 -0.90 1.12
N ASN A 42 20.15 -1.88 0.59
CA ASN A 42 19.56 -3.14 0.16
C ASN A 42 20.46 -4.30 0.61
N HIS A 43 19.85 -5.38 1.07
CA HIS A 43 20.56 -6.57 1.56
C HIS A 43 21.61 -7.10 0.56
N ARG A 44 21.35 -7.01 -0.73
CA ARG A 44 22.27 -7.37 -1.80
C ARG A 44 22.58 -6.14 -2.66
N PRO A 45 23.84 -5.83 -2.93
CA PRO A 45 24.24 -4.60 -3.62
C PRO A 45 23.98 -4.61 -5.15
N HIS A 46 23.40 -5.67 -5.70
CA HIS A 46 23.19 -5.78 -7.14
C HIS A 46 22.42 -4.62 -7.82
N PRO A 47 21.49 -3.88 -7.15
CA PRO A 47 20.84 -2.73 -7.79
C PRO A 47 21.65 -1.42 -7.71
N TYR A 48 22.73 -1.35 -6.93
CA TYR A 48 23.38 -0.10 -6.55
C TYR A 48 23.90 0.72 -7.73
N ALA A 49 24.59 0.08 -8.69
CA ALA A 49 25.13 0.83 -9.83
C ALA A 49 24.05 1.54 -10.66
N GLN A 50 22.87 0.91 -10.80
CA GLN A 50 21.76 1.52 -11.52
C GLN A 50 21.03 2.55 -10.65
N ALA A 51 20.88 2.28 -9.36
CA ALA A 51 20.24 3.21 -8.41
C ALA A 51 21.06 4.51 -8.28
N GLU A 52 22.38 4.41 -8.24
CA GLU A 52 23.29 5.57 -8.23
C GLU A 52 23.21 6.37 -9.54
N ALA A 53 23.09 5.70 -10.69
CA ALA A 53 22.84 6.37 -11.96
C ALA A 53 21.50 7.12 -12.01
N ASP A 54 20.50 6.64 -11.24
CA ASP A 54 19.20 7.30 -11.06
C ASP A 54 19.23 8.40 -9.96
N GLY A 55 20.40 8.71 -9.40
CA GLY A 55 20.57 9.78 -8.40
C GLY A 55 20.27 9.36 -6.94
N ILE A 56 20.19 8.06 -6.67
CA ILE A 56 19.94 7.50 -5.33
C ILE A 56 21.31 7.18 -4.68
N ARG A 57 21.59 7.73 -3.49
CA ARG A 57 22.81 7.42 -2.73
C ARG A 57 22.69 6.05 -2.07
N CYS A 58 23.44 5.07 -2.54
CA CYS A 58 23.43 3.72 -1.98
C CYS A 58 24.40 3.59 -0.80
N MET A 59 23.90 3.10 0.33
CA MET A 59 24.64 2.89 1.57
C MET A 59 25.05 1.42 1.71
N ARG A 60 26.24 1.16 2.23
CA ARG A 60 26.77 -0.20 2.39
C ARG A 60 26.19 -0.90 3.61
N THR A 61 25.82 -0.13 4.63
CA THR A 61 25.29 -0.63 5.90
C THR A 61 24.05 0.16 6.31
N LEU A 62 23.24 -0.41 7.21
CA LEU A 62 22.15 0.32 7.84
C LEU A 62 22.65 1.47 8.70
N ALA A 63 23.86 1.34 9.31
CA ALA A 63 24.48 2.40 10.07
C ALA A 63 24.75 3.64 9.19
N GLU A 64 25.37 3.47 8.02
CA GLU A 64 25.59 4.58 7.07
C GLU A 64 24.28 5.24 6.63
N LEU A 65 23.19 4.47 6.47
CA LEU A 65 21.88 5.02 6.13
C LEU A 65 21.33 5.88 7.26
N VAL A 66 21.42 5.43 8.50
CA VAL A 66 20.96 6.17 9.69
C VAL A 66 21.83 7.40 9.94
N GLU A 67 23.16 7.29 9.79
CA GLU A 67 24.13 8.40 9.93
C GLU A 67 23.89 9.52 8.91
N ALA A 68 23.29 9.21 7.77
CA ALA A 68 22.84 10.22 6.80
C ALA A 68 21.64 11.05 7.29
N GLN A 69 21.06 10.71 8.45
CA GLN A 69 19.98 11.40 9.13
C GLN A 69 18.77 11.71 8.23
N PRO A 70 18.18 10.70 7.55
CA PRO A 70 16.95 10.92 6.81
C PRO A 70 15.81 11.27 7.79
N GLU A 71 14.91 12.15 7.39
CA GLU A 71 13.74 12.50 8.20
C GLU A 71 12.76 11.35 8.30
N VAL A 72 12.63 10.57 7.21
CA VAL A 72 11.77 9.39 7.14
C VAL A 72 12.59 8.21 6.59
N ILE A 73 12.52 7.07 7.27
CA ILE A 73 13.02 5.78 6.75
C ILE A 73 11.82 4.92 6.38
N VAL A 74 11.79 4.47 5.11
CA VAL A 74 10.75 3.61 4.56
C VAL A 74 11.24 2.16 4.52
N LEU A 75 10.59 1.28 5.26
CA LEU A 75 10.87 -0.15 5.32
C LEU A 75 10.17 -0.87 4.14
N CYS A 76 10.95 -1.21 3.12
CA CYS A 76 10.46 -1.86 1.90
C CYS A 76 10.97 -3.32 1.76
N ASN A 77 11.42 -3.90 2.86
CA ASN A 77 11.88 -5.28 2.93
C ASN A 77 10.71 -6.27 3.12
N PRO A 78 10.88 -7.56 2.77
CA PRO A 78 9.90 -8.59 3.11
C PRO A 78 9.63 -8.66 4.61
N LEU A 79 8.37 -8.89 5.02
CA LEU A 79 7.96 -8.87 6.43
C LEU A 79 8.70 -9.90 7.29
N LYS A 80 9.07 -11.05 6.73
CA LYS A 80 9.91 -12.05 7.42
C LYS A 80 11.30 -11.55 7.80
N ALA A 81 11.83 -10.52 7.11
CA ALA A 81 13.12 -9.91 7.44
C ALA A 81 12.97 -8.70 8.38
N MET A 82 11.75 -8.24 8.61
CA MET A 82 11.44 -7.04 9.39
C MET A 82 11.99 -7.11 10.83
N PRO A 83 11.81 -8.20 11.61
CA PRO A 83 12.30 -8.26 12.99
C PRO A 83 13.82 -8.06 13.11
N ALA A 84 14.59 -8.64 12.18
CA ALA A 84 16.06 -8.50 12.20
C ALA A 84 16.49 -7.07 11.89
N ILE A 85 15.86 -6.43 10.90
CA ILE A 85 16.15 -5.04 10.51
C ILE A 85 15.73 -4.09 11.63
N LEU A 86 14.58 -4.27 12.24
CA LEU A 86 14.12 -3.46 13.36
C LEU A 86 15.02 -3.61 14.60
N GLY A 87 15.51 -4.83 14.86
CA GLY A 87 16.46 -5.09 15.94
C GLY A 87 17.79 -4.32 15.78
N GLU A 88 18.31 -4.23 14.55
CA GLU A 88 19.50 -3.44 14.24
C GLU A 88 19.19 -1.93 14.31
N LEU A 89 18.09 -1.49 13.71
CA LEU A 89 17.65 -0.10 13.73
C LEU A 89 17.41 0.43 15.15
N ARG A 90 16.93 -0.40 16.07
CA ARG A 90 16.73 0.01 17.48
C ARG A 90 17.99 0.64 18.06
N THR A 91 19.13 -0.03 17.92
CA THR A 91 20.41 0.46 18.45
C THR A 91 20.94 1.65 17.65
N LEU A 92 20.86 1.58 16.33
CA LEU A 92 21.35 2.65 15.44
C LEU A 92 20.59 3.97 15.61
N LEU A 93 19.30 3.90 15.93
CA LEU A 93 18.42 5.07 16.05
C LEU A 93 18.47 5.73 17.46
N GLU A 94 19.15 5.14 18.43
CA GLU A 94 19.24 5.72 19.78
C GLU A 94 19.74 7.18 19.81
N PRO A 95 20.78 7.56 19.03
CA PRO A 95 21.25 8.95 18.99
C PRO A 95 20.36 9.89 18.17
N TYR A 96 19.47 9.36 17.33
CA TYR A 96 18.72 10.11 16.32
C TYR A 96 17.22 10.06 16.61
N GLN A 97 16.75 10.91 17.53
CA GLN A 97 15.37 10.87 18.01
C GLN A 97 14.31 11.37 17.02
N ASP A 98 14.70 12.20 16.04
CA ASP A 98 13.77 12.83 15.10
C ASP A 98 13.44 11.95 13.86
N ILE A 99 14.23 10.89 13.60
CA ILE A 99 13.97 9.99 12.47
C ILE A 99 12.66 9.24 12.68
N THR A 100 11.79 9.33 11.70
CA THR A 100 10.50 8.63 11.63
C THR A 100 10.63 7.36 10.81
N LEU A 101 9.98 6.28 11.25
CA LEU A 101 9.87 5.02 10.52
C LEU A 101 8.49 4.90 9.88
N THR A 102 8.45 4.40 8.66
CA THR A 102 7.24 3.95 7.98
C THR A 102 7.54 2.70 7.15
N ASP A 103 6.54 2.07 6.59
CA ASP A 103 6.70 0.88 5.78
C ASP A 103 5.82 0.92 4.52
N VAL A 104 5.87 -0.14 3.73
CA VAL A 104 5.04 -0.33 2.53
C VAL A 104 4.36 -1.71 2.51
N GLY A 105 4.34 -2.40 3.65
CA GLY A 105 3.81 -3.76 3.77
C GLY A 105 2.30 -3.83 3.51
N SER A 106 1.85 -4.95 2.96
CA SER A 106 0.44 -5.19 2.66
C SER A 106 -0.40 -5.57 3.88
N VAL A 107 0.23 -5.81 5.03
CA VAL A 107 -0.41 -6.11 6.32
C VAL A 107 0.10 -5.14 7.36
N LYS A 108 -0.79 -4.52 8.13
CA LYS A 108 -0.41 -3.45 9.07
C LYS A 108 -0.32 -3.93 10.51
N MET A 109 -1.25 -4.76 10.97
CA MET A 109 -1.22 -5.26 12.35
C MET A 109 0.09 -5.99 12.66
N MET A 110 0.51 -6.93 11.82
CA MET A 110 1.77 -7.67 11.98
C MET A 110 2.98 -6.74 12.02
N VAL A 111 3.06 -5.74 11.13
CA VAL A 111 4.18 -4.79 11.11
C VAL A 111 4.20 -3.95 12.38
N ARG A 112 3.05 -3.46 12.83
CA ARG A 112 2.96 -2.69 14.08
C ARG A 112 3.41 -3.50 15.28
N ASP A 113 3.01 -4.77 15.38
CA ASP A 113 3.46 -5.65 16.47
C ASP A 113 4.97 -5.88 16.43
N GLN A 114 5.56 -6.14 15.26
CA GLN A 114 7.01 -6.26 15.10
C GLN A 114 7.76 -4.99 15.50
N VAL A 115 7.22 -3.82 15.15
CA VAL A 115 7.79 -2.50 15.53
C VAL A 115 7.67 -2.26 17.03
N ARG A 116 6.54 -2.64 17.63
CA ARG A 116 6.30 -2.56 19.09
C ARG A 116 7.27 -3.47 19.85
N ASP A 117 7.43 -4.71 19.40
CA ASP A 117 8.35 -5.68 20.00
C ASP A 117 9.83 -5.21 19.91
N ALA A 118 10.17 -4.50 18.86
CA ALA A 118 11.46 -3.87 18.71
C ALA A 118 11.65 -2.61 19.58
N GLY A 119 10.59 -2.11 20.27
CA GLY A 119 10.63 -0.88 21.07
C GLY A 119 10.70 0.40 20.24
N LEU A 120 10.22 0.39 18.99
CA LEU A 120 10.29 1.51 18.05
C LEU A 120 8.90 2.14 17.77
N ALA A 121 7.86 1.73 18.50
CA ALA A 121 6.47 2.18 18.27
C ALA A 121 6.32 3.71 18.29
N GLY A 122 7.01 4.41 19.21
CA GLY A 122 6.90 5.86 19.33
C GLY A 122 7.48 6.66 18.14
N ARG A 123 8.10 6.00 17.15
CA ARG A 123 8.61 6.64 15.94
C ARG A 123 8.08 6.05 14.63
N TYR A 124 7.04 5.22 14.72
CA TYR A 124 6.50 4.51 13.57
C TYR A 124 5.11 5.01 13.19
N VAL A 125 4.89 5.09 11.88
CA VAL A 125 3.59 5.34 11.25
C VAL A 125 3.41 4.34 10.12
N GLY A 126 2.38 3.50 10.20
CA GLY A 126 2.12 2.51 9.16
C GLY A 126 1.68 3.13 7.84
N ALA A 127 2.16 2.58 6.73
CA ALA A 127 1.70 2.98 5.40
C ALA A 127 1.71 1.80 4.42
N HIS A 128 0.81 1.84 3.44
CA HIS A 128 0.74 0.84 2.39
C HIS A 128 0.30 1.50 1.08
N PRO A 129 1.14 1.56 0.05
CA PRO A 129 0.75 2.04 -1.26
C PRO A 129 -0.16 1.02 -1.97
N MET A 130 -1.34 1.46 -2.42
CA MET A 130 -2.20 0.65 -3.28
C MET A 130 -1.60 0.62 -4.69
N ALA A 131 -0.41 0.04 -4.81
CA ALA A 131 0.40 -0.05 -6.01
C ALA A 131 1.15 -1.38 -6.05
N GLY A 132 1.34 -1.92 -7.25
CA GLY A 132 2.04 -3.18 -7.46
C GLY A 132 1.63 -3.84 -8.75
N ASN A 133 2.42 -4.83 -9.17
CA ASN A 133 2.11 -5.73 -10.27
C ASN A 133 2.72 -7.11 -9.99
N GLU A 134 2.58 -8.04 -10.93
CA GLU A 134 3.08 -9.42 -10.84
C GLU A 134 4.60 -9.53 -10.91
N LEU A 135 5.31 -8.47 -11.31
CA LEU A 135 6.77 -8.46 -11.45
C LEU A 135 7.48 -8.30 -10.10
N SER A 136 8.80 -8.50 -10.08
CA SER A 136 9.61 -8.41 -8.88
C SER A 136 11.01 -7.86 -9.14
N GLY A 137 11.67 -7.41 -8.07
CA GLY A 137 13.05 -6.94 -8.09
C GLY A 137 13.24 -5.53 -8.68
N TRP A 138 14.48 -5.08 -8.67
CA TRP A 138 14.89 -3.75 -9.13
C TRP A 138 14.63 -3.51 -10.63
N ALA A 139 14.81 -4.54 -11.46
CA ALA A 139 14.63 -4.43 -12.91
C ALA A 139 13.18 -4.07 -13.31
N ALA A 140 12.22 -4.41 -12.49
CA ALA A 140 10.80 -4.08 -12.69
C ALA A 140 10.40 -2.74 -12.03
N ALA A 141 11.28 -2.14 -11.24
CA ALA A 141 10.98 -0.88 -10.56
C ALA A 141 10.88 0.27 -11.56
N ALA A 142 9.84 1.08 -11.42
CA ALA A 142 9.61 2.26 -12.25
C ALA A 142 8.88 3.36 -11.46
N PRO A 143 9.22 4.65 -11.65
CA PRO A 143 8.51 5.75 -10.98
C PRO A 143 7.01 5.75 -11.24
N ALA A 144 6.61 5.34 -12.44
CA ALA A 144 5.20 5.28 -12.86
C ALA A 144 4.35 4.26 -12.08
N LEU A 145 4.97 3.33 -11.34
CA LEU A 145 4.22 2.41 -10.47
C LEU A 145 3.34 3.15 -9.45
N TYR A 146 3.74 4.36 -9.09
CA TYR A 146 3.05 5.23 -8.13
C TYR A 146 2.18 6.30 -8.78
N ASP A 147 1.97 6.27 -10.10
CA ASP A 147 1.12 7.27 -10.77
C ASP A 147 -0.32 7.13 -10.27
N ASN A 148 -0.84 8.24 -9.72
CA ASN A 148 -2.17 8.32 -9.11
C ASN A 148 -2.42 7.33 -7.95
N ALA A 149 -1.39 6.78 -7.34
CA ALA A 149 -1.55 5.82 -6.24
C ALA A 149 -2.26 6.46 -5.04
N LEU A 150 -3.11 5.66 -4.41
CA LEU A 150 -3.65 5.93 -3.08
C LEU A 150 -2.80 5.18 -2.06
N TRP A 151 -2.41 5.84 -0.98
CA TRP A 151 -1.76 5.20 0.14
C TRP A 151 -2.73 5.09 1.31
N ALA A 152 -2.85 3.91 1.88
CA ALA A 152 -3.41 3.77 3.22
C ALA A 152 -2.33 4.12 4.24
N MET A 153 -2.60 5.06 5.13
CA MET A 153 -1.79 5.31 6.33
C MET A 153 -2.56 4.80 7.53
N THR A 154 -1.87 4.12 8.45
CA THR A 154 -2.54 3.59 9.62
C THR A 154 -2.08 4.26 10.90
N VAL A 155 -3.05 4.57 11.76
CA VAL A 155 -2.86 5.26 13.02
C VAL A 155 -3.55 4.51 14.16
N ASP A 156 -2.98 4.64 15.36
CA ASP A 156 -3.57 4.20 16.62
C ASP A 156 -3.56 5.35 17.64
N GLY A 157 -3.98 5.06 18.88
CA GLY A 157 -4.01 6.07 19.94
C GLY A 157 -2.65 6.64 20.32
N ASP A 158 -1.56 5.90 20.06
CA ASP A 158 -0.19 6.25 20.45
C ASP A 158 0.61 6.88 19.29
N THR A 159 0.02 6.97 18.10
CA THR A 159 0.70 7.53 16.92
C THR A 159 0.99 9.02 17.12
N ASP A 160 2.25 9.42 17.03
CA ASP A 160 2.68 10.81 17.12
C ASP A 160 2.27 11.61 15.88
N TYR A 161 1.61 12.76 16.09
CA TYR A 161 1.07 13.59 15.01
C TYR A 161 2.15 14.21 14.11
N ARG A 162 3.28 14.65 14.67
CA ARG A 162 4.38 15.20 13.85
C ARG A 162 4.96 14.15 12.91
N ARG A 163 5.11 12.90 13.42
CA ARG A 163 5.59 11.79 12.62
C ARG A 163 4.59 11.38 11.54
N PHE A 164 3.29 11.39 11.89
CA PHE A 164 2.22 11.21 10.92
C PHE A 164 2.32 12.25 9.80
N LEU A 165 2.45 13.53 10.12
CA LEU A 165 2.59 14.60 9.13
C LEU A 165 3.85 14.45 8.26
N ALA A 166 4.99 14.05 8.84
CA ALA A 166 6.21 13.82 8.08
C ALA A 166 6.03 12.75 7.00
N VAL A 167 5.42 11.61 7.35
CA VAL A 167 5.12 10.54 6.39
C VAL A 167 4.04 10.98 5.39
N ALA A 168 2.98 11.63 5.86
CA ALA A 168 1.89 12.08 5.00
C ALA A 168 2.37 13.09 3.94
N ARG A 169 3.22 14.05 4.32
CA ARG A 169 3.82 15.01 3.38
C ARG A 169 4.80 14.38 2.42
N MET A 170 5.61 13.42 2.88
CA MET A 170 6.45 12.62 1.97
C MET A 170 5.59 11.94 0.89
N ILE A 171 4.41 11.43 1.25
CA ILE A 171 3.51 10.77 0.30
C ILE A 171 2.82 11.80 -0.60
N THR A 172 2.25 12.88 -0.04
CA THR A 172 1.44 13.84 -0.80
C THR A 172 2.28 14.80 -1.61
N ASP A 173 3.27 15.43 -0.99
CA ASP A 173 4.02 16.51 -1.59
C ASP A 173 5.22 16.00 -2.38
N ASP A 174 5.98 15.05 -1.79
CA ASP A 174 7.20 14.55 -2.41
C ASP A 174 6.93 13.41 -3.41
N ALA A 175 6.13 12.39 -3.06
CA ALA A 175 5.76 11.35 -4.00
C ALA A 175 4.60 11.76 -4.93
N GLY A 176 3.84 12.81 -4.61
CA GLY A 176 2.71 13.30 -5.41
C GLY A 176 1.56 12.32 -5.47
N ASN A 177 1.26 11.68 -4.34
CA ASN A 177 0.21 10.70 -4.19
C ASN A 177 -0.91 11.18 -3.24
N ARG A 178 -1.89 10.36 -3.00
CA ARG A 178 -3.02 10.65 -2.12
C ARG A 178 -2.98 9.71 -0.92
N VAL A 179 -3.61 10.15 0.18
CA VAL A 179 -3.67 9.38 1.42
C VAL A 179 -5.11 9.16 1.85
N ILE A 180 -5.40 7.97 2.37
CA ILE A 180 -6.56 7.66 3.21
C ILE A 180 -6.06 7.16 4.57
N VAL A 181 -6.68 7.59 5.67
CA VAL A 181 -6.23 7.26 7.02
C VAL A 181 -7.16 6.22 7.65
N LEU A 182 -6.59 5.11 8.09
CA LEU A 182 -7.31 3.96 8.63
C LEU A 182 -6.71 3.54 9.99
N ASP A 183 -7.40 2.70 10.73
CA ASP A 183 -6.76 1.83 11.73
C ASP A 183 -6.23 0.55 11.07
N ASP A 184 -5.30 -0.13 11.76
CA ASP A 184 -4.64 -1.32 11.21
C ASP A 184 -5.62 -2.46 10.89
N ASP A 185 -6.62 -2.70 11.77
CA ASP A 185 -7.60 -3.76 11.61
C ASP A 185 -8.53 -3.49 10.41
N THR A 186 -9.00 -2.26 10.26
CA THR A 186 -9.80 -1.87 9.07
C THR A 186 -9.00 -2.00 7.79
N HIS A 187 -7.70 -1.62 7.81
CA HIS A 187 -6.81 -1.80 6.69
C HIS A 187 -6.68 -3.27 6.30
N ASP A 188 -6.31 -4.15 7.25
CA ASP A 188 -6.03 -5.55 6.96
C ASP A 188 -7.28 -6.30 6.48
N ARG A 189 -8.45 -6.04 7.09
CA ARG A 189 -9.73 -6.58 6.57
C ARG A 189 -10.03 -6.14 5.14
N ALA A 190 -9.77 -4.88 4.81
CA ALA A 190 -9.98 -4.37 3.46
C ALA A 190 -8.98 -5.00 2.47
N ALA A 191 -7.69 -5.05 2.82
CA ALA A 191 -6.64 -5.65 2.00
C ALA A 191 -6.91 -7.15 1.74
N ALA A 192 -7.34 -7.89 2.78
CA ALA A 192 -7.74 -9.28 2.63
C ALA A 192 -8.85 -9.45 1.60
N LEU A 193 -9.89 -8.61 1.66
CA LEU A 193 -11.05 -8.70 0.78
C LEU A 193 -10.73 -8.36 -0.68
N ILE A 194 -9.94 -7.30 -0.92
CA ILE A 194 -9.73 -6.77 -2.28
C ILE A 194 -8.45 -7.28 -2.94
N SER A 195 -7.55 -7.94 -2.18
CA SER A 195 -6.26 -8.40 -2.69
C SER A 195 -5.94 -9.84 -2.28
N HIS A 196 -5.82 -10.15 -0.97
CA HIS A 196 -5.25 -11.43 -0.53
C HIS A 196 -6.18 -12.60 -0.89
N MET A 197 -7.48 -12.54 -0.58
CA MET A 197 -8.46 -13.55 -0.98
C MET A 197 -8.54 -13.70 -2.52
N PRO A 198 -8.61 -12.63 -3.32
CA PRO A 198 -8.57 -12.75 -4.79
C PRO A 198 -7.38 -13.53 -5.33
N HIS A 199 -6.17 -13.40 -4.75
CA HIS A 199 -5.02 -14.21 -5.15
C HIS A 199 -5.24 -15.70 -4.89
N VAL A 200 -5.84 -16.07 -3.76
CA VAL A 200 -6.17 -17.48 -3.45
C VAL A 200 -7.22 -18.02 -4.41
N VAL A 201 -8.28 -17.26 -4.66
CA VAL A 201 -9.37 -17.66 -5.59
C VAL A 201 -8.84 -17.82 -7.02
N ALA A 202 -8.02 -16.89 -7.50
CA ALA A 202 -7.40 -16.98 -8.82
C ALA A 202 -6.47 -18.20 -8.93
N THR A 203 -5.71 -18.49 -7.87
CA THR A 203 -4.84 -19.68 -7.81
C THR A 203 -5.68 -20.98 -7.81
N ALA A 204 -6.78 -21.01 -7.06
CA ALA A 204 -7.69 -22.15 -7.07
C ALA A 204 -8.28 -22.42 -8.47
N LEU A 205 -8.61 -21.36 -9.22
CA LEU A 205 -9.08 -21.49 -10.61
C LEU A 205 -8.02 -22.13 -11.52
N ILE A 206 -6.76 -21.68 -11.47
CA ILE A 206 -5.71 -22.27 -12.31
C ILE A 206 -5.38 -23.72 -11.88
N ASN A 207 -5.44 -24.03 -10.59
CA ASN A 207 -5.26 -25.39 -10.10
C ASN A 207 -6.38 -26.32 -10.62
N GLN A 208 -7.64 -25.86 -10.59
CA GLN A 208 -8.77 -26.61 -11.12
C GLN A 208 -8.59 -26.92 -12.62
N LEU A 209 -8.12 -25.94 -13.41
CA LEU A 209 -7.79 -26.17 -14.83
C LEU A 209 -6.65 -27.20 -14.99
N THR A 210 -5.61 -27.08 -14.16
CA THR A 210 -4.43 -27.97 -14.22
C THR A 210 -4.78 -29.43 -13.94
N ASP A 211 -5.75 -29.67 -13.05
CA ASP A 211 -6.22 -31.01 -12.65
C ASP A 211 -7.24 -31.59 -13.64
N ASP A 212 -7.79 -30.78 -14.56
CA ASP A 212 -8.79 -31.23 -15.53
C ASP A 212 -8.16 -32.16 -16.58
N PRO A 213 -8.80 -33.31 -16.91
CA PRO A 213 -8.30 -34.24 -17.94
C PRO A 213 -8.22 -33.59 -19.34
N ASP A 214 -9.12 -32.63 -19.63
CA ASP A 214 -9.19 -31.91 -20.89
C ASP A 214 -8.49 -30.53 -20.84
N ARG A 215 -7.59 -30.32 -19.88
CA ARG A 215 -6.90 -29.04 -19.62
C ARG A 215 -6.29 -28.37 -20.87
N ASN A 216 -5.77 -29.18 -21.83
CA ASN A 216 -5.19 -28.61 -23.05
C ASN A 216 -6.25 -27.99 -23.96
N ILE A 217 -7.44 -28.58 -24.01
CA ILE A 217 -8.58 -28.05 -24.76
C ILE A 217 -9.07 -26.78 -24.06
N ALA A 218 -9.31 -26.84 -22.75
CA ALA A 218 -9.78 -25.70 -21.97
C ALA A 218 -8.78 -24.52 -22.04
N ALA A 219 -7.47 -24.79 -21.92
CA ALA A 219 -6.43 -23.77 -22.08
C ALA A 219 -6.40 -23.14 -23.47
N ALA A 220 -6.61 -23.93 -24.52
CA ALA A 220 -6.67 -23.41 -25.91
C ALA A 220 -7.91 -22.50 -26.14
N LEU A 221 -9.01 -22.75 -25.44
CA LEU A 221 -10.23 -21.97 -25.49
C LEU A 221 -10.23 -20.77 -24.53
N ALA A 222 -9.26 -20.68 -23.64
CA ALA A 222 -9.17 -19.63 -22.61
C ALA A 222 -9.04 -18.25 -23.27
N ALA A 223 -9.99 -17.35 -23.00
CA ALA A 223 -10.07 -16.01 -23.58
C ALA A 223 -10.09 -14.93 -22.49
N GLY A 224 -10.71 -13.78 -22.77
CA GLY A 224 -10.68 -12.60 -21.91
C GLY A 224 -11.10 -12.87 -20.46
N SER A 225 -12.26 -13.52 -20.25
CA SER A 225 -12.76 -13.79 -18.89
C SER A 225 -11.78 -14.60 -18.06
N TRP A 226 -11.19 -15.64 -18.65
CA TRP A 226 -10.20 -16.46 -17.96
C TRP A 226 -8.93 -15.66 -17.61
N ARG A 227 -8.39 -14.93 -18.60
CA ARG A 227 -7.22 -14.09 -18.41
C ARG A 227 -7.43 -13.06 -17.30
N ASP A 228 -8.57 -12.39 -17.28
CA ASP A 228 -8.87 -11.34 -16.32
C ASP A 228 -9.02 -11.91 -14.90
N MET A 229 -9.67 -13.09 -14.77
CA MET A 229 -9.85 -13.77 -13.47
C MET A 229 -8.59 -14.41 -12.91
N THR A 230 -7.63 -14.79 -13.76
CA THR A 230 -6.42 -15.53 -13.35
C THR A 230 -5.15 -14.69 -13.39
N ARG A 231 -5.20 -13.44 -13.82
CA ARG A 231 -4.02 -12.56 -13.97
C ARG A 231 -3.18 -12.50 -12.68
N VAL A 232 -3.82 -12.36 -11.52
CA VAL A 232 -3.12 -12.23 -10.24
C VAL A 232 -2.50 -13.56 -9.77
N ALA A 233 -2.95 -14.71 -10.27
CA ALA A 233 -2.33 -16.01 -9.99
C ALA A 233 -0.96 -16.19 -10.68
N LEU A 234 -0.58 -15.29 -11.62
CA LEU A 234 0.74 -15.28 -12.26
C LEU A 234 1.81 -14.62 -11.39
N THR A 235 1.43 -14.04 -10.26
CA THR A 235 2.35 -13.54 -9.23
C THR A 235 3.22 -14.69 -8.72
N ASP A 236 4.47 -14.40 -8.36
CA ASP A 236 5.38 -15.36 -7.74
C ASP A 236 4.69 -16.11 -6.59
N PRO A 237 4.67 -17.47 -6.60
CA PRO A 237 3.92 -18.24 -5.61
C PRO A 237 4.36 -18.01 -4.16
N ASP A 238 5.67 -17.80 -3.92
CA ASP A 238 6.19 -17.56 -2.57
C ASP A 238 5.74 -16.18 -2.05
N ARG A 239 5.64 -15.19 -2.93
CA ARG A 239 5.12 -13.85 -2.56
C ARG A 239 3.63 -13.90 -2.26
N SER A 240 2.84 -14.61 -3.08
CA SER A 240 1.40 -14.78 -2.84
C SER A 240 1.13 -15.56 -1.55
N ARG A 241 1.91 -16.63 -1.31
CA ARG A 241 1.82 -17.41 -0.07
C ARG A 241 2.13 -16.55 1.16
N ALA A 242 3.24 -15.81 1.15
CA ALA A 242 3.63 -14.96 2.27
C ALA A 242 2.52 -13.95 2.62
N MET A 243 1.98 -13.25 1.62
CA MET A 243 0.90 -12.28 1.81
C MET A 243 -0.36 -12.89 2.45
N VAL A 244 -0.71 -14.13 2.07
CA VAL A 244 -1.86 -14.85 2.61
C VAL A 244 -1.60 -15.34 4.04
N GLU A 245 -0.39 -15.89 4.30
CA GLU A 245 0.01 -16.37 5.63
C GLU A 245 0.14 -15.22 6.64
N GLU A 246 0.58 -14.05 6.20
CA GLU A 246 0.73 -12.85 7.01
C GLU A 246 -0.62 -12.23 7.43
N ASP A 247 -1.73 -12.57 6.74
CA ASP A 247 -3.09 -12.10 7.02
C ASP A 247 -4.08 -13.29 7.14
N ALA A 248 -3.63 -14.40 7.70
CA ALA A 248 -4.30 -15.69 7.65
C ALA A 248 -5.73 -15.65 8.19
N ASP A 249 -5.98 -15.01 9.32
CA ASP A 249 -7.30 -14.99 9.97
C ASP A 249 -8.35 -14.29 9.11
N ASN A 250 -8.01 -13.15 8.52
CA ASN A 250 -8.91 -12.41 7.62
C ASN A 250 -9.16 -13.19 6.34
N VAL A 251 -8.11 -13.76 5.75
CA VAL A 251 -8.21 -14.54 4.51
C VAL A 251 -9.02 -15.81 4.72
N GLU A 252 -8.77 -16.57 5.80
CA GLU A 252 -9.54 -17.77 6.13
C GLU A 252 -11.03 -17.45 6.25
N ARG A 253 -11.39 -16.45 7.03
CA ARG A 253 -12.78 -16.02 7.23
C ARG A 253 -13.46 -15.69 5.89
N LEU A 254 -12.79 -14.93 5.03
CA LEU A 254 -13.32 -14.52 3.73
C LEU A 254 -13.46 -15.71 2.77
N LEU A 255 -12.51 -16.64 2.76
CA LEU A 255 -12.58 -17.85 1.94
C LEU A 255 -13.75 -18.75 2.36
N ARG A 256 -14.01 -18.89 3.67
CA ARG A 256 -15.18 -19.63 4.16
C ARG A 256 -16.48 -18.99 3.73
N MET A 257 -16.57 -17.66 3.81
CA MET A 257 -17.74 -16.91 3.33
C MET A 257 -17.94 -17.07 1.82
N MET A 258 -16.87 -17.01 1.04
CA MET A 258 -16.92 -17.23 -0.41
C MET A 258 -17.35 -18.65 -0.75
N ALA A 259 -16.78 -19.65 -0.08
CA ALA A 259 -17.14 -21.05 -0.29
C ALA A 259 -18.64 -21.31 0.00
N ALA A 260 -19.17 -20.78 1.10
CA ALA A 260 -20.60 -20.87 1.42
C ALA A 260 -21.47 -20.27 0.29
N ARG A 261 -21.14 -19.05 -0.16
CA ARG A 261 -21.87 -18.36 -1.24
C ARG A 261 -21.82 -19.13 -2.57
N LEU A 262 -20.68 -19.75 -2.90
CA LEU A 262 -20.57 -20.57 -4.12
C LEU A 262 -21.36 -21.89 -3.99
N THR A 263 -21.44 -22.47 -2.80
CA THR A 263 -22.25 -23.66 -2.53
C THR A 263 -23.76 -23.34 -2.69
N GLU A 264 -24.20 -22.21 -2.14
CA GLU A 264 -25.60 -21.74 -2.33
C GLU A 264 -25.96 -21.63 -3.83
N VAL A 265 -25.12 -20.99 -4.63
CA VAL A 265 -25.34 -20.90 -6.09
C VAL A 265 -25.39 -22.25 -6.76
N ALA A 266 -24.54 -23.19 -6.35
CA ALA A 266 -24.56 -24.56 -6.89
C ALA A 266 -25.86 -25.30 -6.54
N ASP A 267 -26.37 -25.14 -5.33
CA ASP A 267 -27.65 -25.73 -4.87
C ASP A 267 -28.85 -25.10 -5.62
N GLU A 268 -28.84 -23.78 -5.83
CA GLU A 268 -29.86 -23.07 -6.61
C GLU A 268 -29.90 -23.53 -8.10
N LEU A 269 -28.72 -23.77 -8.68
CA LEU A 269 -28.59 -24.33 -10.01
C LEU A 269 -29.16 -25.76 -10.07
N HIS A 270 -28.84 -26.58 -9.05
CA HIS A 270 -29.37 -27.94 -8.94
C HIS A 270 -30.91 -27.93 -8.78
N GLY A 271 -31.45 -27.01 -7.98
CA GLY A 271 -32.87 -26.82 -7.75
C GLY A 271 -33.61 -26.11 -8.90
N ALA A 272 -32.89 -25.65 -9.92
CA ALA A 272 -33.40 -24.87 -11.04
C ALA A 272 -34.15 -23.59 -10.59
N ASP A 273 -33.77 -22.96 -9.50
CA ASP A 273 -34.36 -21.73 -8.99
C ASP A 273 -33.82 -20.50 -9.77
N ALA A 274 -34.50 -20.22 -10.90
CA ALA A 274 -34.12 -19.08 -11.75
C ALA A 274 -34.23 -17.73 -11.03
N GLY A 275 -35.11 -17.60 -10.01
CA GLY A 275 -35.30 -16.39 -9.24
C GLY A 275 -34.13 -16.12 -8.33
N ALA A 276 -33.68 -17.12 -7.57
CA ALA A 276 -32.49 -17.03 -6.69
C ALA A 276 -31.24 -16.78 -7.49
N ILE A 277 -31.03 -17.46 -8.61
CA ILE A 277 -29.89 -17.21 -9.51
C ILE A 277 -29.88 -15.77 -10.04
N ALA A 278 -31.06 -15.25 -10.48
CA ALA A 278 -31.14 -13.86 -10.91
C ALA A 278 -30.83 -12.86 -9.81
N ALA A 279 -31.28 -13.10 -8.58
CA ALA A 279 -30.96 -12.28 -7.41
C ALA A 279 -29.47 -12.26 -7.12
N PHE A 280 -28.82 -13.41 -7.12
CA PHE A 280 -27.36 -13.50 -6.91
C PHE A 280 -26.57 -12.57 -7.86
N PHE A 281 -26.93 -12.55 -9.15
CA PHE A 281 -26.27 -11.67 -10.10
C PHE A 281 -26.67 -10.19 -9.95
N ALA A 282 -27.88 -9.91 -9.48
CA ALA A 282 -28.35 -8.55 -9.25
C ALA A 282 -27.69 -7.89 -8.01
N ASP A 283 -27.39 -8.64 -6.98
CA ASP A 283 -26.79 -8.14 -5.72
C ASP A 283 -25.46 -7.38 -5.92
N GLY A 284 -24.74 -7.68 -6.99
CA GLY A 284 -23.52 -6.97 -7.36
C GLY A 284 -23.75 -5.62 -8.06
N GLN A 285 -25.00 -5.18 -8.27
CA GLN A 285 -25.30 -3.96 -9.04
C GLN A 285 -24.69 -2.69 -8.42
N PRO A 286 -24.67 -2.45 -7.09
CA PRO A 286 -24.06 -1.26 -6.51
C PRO A 286 -22.59 -1.09 -6.91
N PHE A 287 -21.83 -2.18 -6.93
CA PHE A 287 -20.42 -2.12 -7.36
C PHE A 287 -20.25 -1.88 -8.85
N ARG A 288 -21.15 -2.42 -9.69
CA ARG A 288 -21.13 -2.14 -11.14
C ARG A 288 -21.41 -0.68 -11.43
N ASP A 289 -22.38 -0.08 -10.73
CA ASP A 289 -22.72 1.34 -10.86
C ASP A 289 -21.56 2.22 -10.42
N TYR A 290 -20.95 1.92 -9.29
CA TYR A 290 -19.73 2.57 -8.84
C TYR A 290 -18.61 2.50 -9.89
N LYS A 291 -18.30 1.31 -10.43
CA LYS A 291 -17.29 1.15 -11.47
C LYS A 291 -17.61 1.87 -12.77
N SER A 292 -18.88 1.94 -13.13
CA SER A 292 -19.35 2.69 -14.31
C SER A 292 -19.12 4.20 -14.12
N ALA A 293 -19.42 4.74 -12.94
CA ALA A 293 -19.17 6.14 -12.59
C ALA A 293 -17.66 6.47 -12.63
N VAL A 294 -16.82 5.59 -12.08
CA VAL A 294 -15.35 5.74 -12.15
C VAL A 294 -14.85 5.77 -13.60
N ARG A 295 -15.34 4.87 -14.47
CA ARG A 295 -14.92 4.81 -15.87
C ARG A 295 -15.35 6.02 -16.69
N SER A 296 -16.53 6.56 -16.41
CA SER A 296 -17.04 7.75 -17.11
C SER A 296 -16.38 9.05 -16.69
N GLY A 297 -15.47 9.00 -15.70
CA GLY A 297 -14.83 10.19 -15.12
C GLY A 297 -15.72 10.95 -14.14
N ALA A 298 -16.98 10.53 -13.95
CA ALA A 298 -17.90 11.16 -13.01
C ALA A 298 -17.40 11.08 -11.54
N ASP A 299 -16.55 10.12 -11.23
CA ASP A 299 -15.90 9.98 -9.92
C ASP A 299 -14.62 10.83 -9.77
N GLY A 300 -14.03 11.28 -10.89
CA GLY A 300 -12.78 12.05 -10.90
C GLY A 300 -12.90 13.48 -10.37
N ASP A 301 -14.10 14.03 -10.41
CA ASP A 301 -14.40 15.45 -10.12
C ASP A 301 -15.21 15.63 -8.82
N GLY A 302 -15.07 14.71 -7.87
CA GLY A 302 -15.69 14.89 -6.55
C GLY A 302 -15.23 16.19 -5.89
N PRO A 303 -16.06 16.80 -5.02
CA PRO A 303 -15.77 18.08 -4.41
C PRO A 303 -14.44 18.04 -3.64
N VAL A 304 -13.63 19.08 -3.87
CA VAL A 304 -12.38 19.34 -3.14
C VAL A 304 -12.66 20.46 -2.13
N PHE A 305 -12.26 20.26 -0.89
CA PHE A 305 -12.48 21.22 0.20
C PHE A 305 -11.41 21.07 1.28
N ASP A 306 -11.32 22.05 2.17
CA ASP A 306 -10.39 22.00 3.29
C ASP A 306 -11.03 21.31 4.49
N LEU A 307 -10.32 20.32 5.04
CA LEU A 307 -10.65 19.64 6.28
C LEU A 307 -9.82 20.24 7.41
N THR A 308 -10.48 20.75 8.44
CA THR A 308 -9.81 21.16 9.68
C THR A 308 -9.56 19.92 10.54
N ILE A 309 -8.33 19.74 10.97
CA ILE A 309 -7.88 18.62 11.80
C ILE A 309 -7.74 19.14 13.23
N PRO A 310 -8.49 18.63 14.21
CA PRO A 310 -8.35 19.07 15.60
C PRO A 310 -7.00 18.62 16.19
N ALA A 311 -6.40 19.43 17.05
CA ALA A 311 -5.16 19.07 17.72
C ALA A 311 -5.34 17.86 18.66
N GLU A 312 -6.48 17.78 19.34
CA GLU A 312 -6.88 16.62 20.14
C GLU A 312 -7.90 15.78 19.38
N GLY A 313 -7.74 14.45 19.38
CA GLY A 313 -8.63 13.52 18.65
C GLY A 313 -8.46 13.57 17.12
N TRP A 314 -7.33 14.04 16.62
CA TRP A 314 -7.02 14.10 15.20
C TRP A 314 -7.15 12.74 14.50
N GLN A 315 -6.79 11.64 15.19
CA GLN A 315 -6.94 10.29 14.65
C GLN A 315 -8.41 10.01 14.30
N ALA A 316 -9.32 10.24 15.24
CA ALA A 316 -10.75 10.03 15.02
C ALA A 316 -11.29 10.89 13.88
N ALA A 317 -10.88 12.15 13.80
CA ALA A 317 -11.29 13.05 12.71
C ALA A 317 -10.87 12.55 11.34
N LEU A 318 -9.63 12.04 11.21
CA LEU A 318 -9.11 11.49 9.95
C LEU A 318 -9.74 10.12 9.60
N LEU A 319 -9.98 9.26 10.60
CA LEU A 319 -10.72 8.00 10.39
C LEU A 319 -12.16 8.26 9.92
N ASP A 320 -12.83 9.26 10.49
CA ASP A 320 -14.18 9.65 10.05
C ASP A 320 -14.18 10.25 8.64
N SER A 321 -13.16 11.03 8.28
CA SER A 321 -12.95 11.53 6.92
C SER A 321 -12.84 10.36 5.93
N ALA A 322 -12.04 9.36 6.24
CA ALA A 322 -11.90 8.15 5.42
C ALA A 322 -13.24 7.41 5.22
N ARG A 323 -14.05 7.26 6.29
CA ARG A 323 -15.39 6.64 6.23
C ARG A 323 -16.35 7.37 5.31
N ARG A 324 -16.16 8.69 5.10
CA ARG A 324 -16.93 9.48 4.15
C ARG A 324 -16.39 9.41 2.71
N GLY A 325 -15.38 8.57 2.44
CA GLY A 325 -14.75 8.44 1.13
C GLY A 325 -13.84 9.63 0.76
N GLU A 326 -13.29 10.33 1.74
CA GLU A 326 -12.43 11.50 1.55
C GLU A 326 -10.97 11.06 1.48
N HIS A 327 -10.27 11.47 0.41
CA HIS A 327 -8.84 11.25 0.24
C HIS A 327 -8.08 12.55 0.44
N ILE A 328 -7.05 12.54 1.25
CA ILE A 328 -6.16 13.69 1.44
C ILE A 328 -5.27 13.83 0.21
N LEU A 329 -5.30 15.02 -0.38
CA LEU A 329 -4.49 15.40 -1.53
C LEU A 329 -3.18 16.06 -1.10
N ARG A 330 -3.22 16.87 -0.03
CA ARG A 330 -2.07 17.59 0.54
C ARG A 330 -2.45 18.18 1.90
N PHE A 331 -1.44 18.56 2.65
CA PHE A 331 -1.62 19.35 3.87
C PHE A 331 -1.35 20.83 3.57
N GLY A 332 -2.22 21.71 4.07
CA GLY A 332 -2.04 23.17 3.97
C GLY A 332 -1.08 23.68 5.03
N ASP A 333 -1.44 23.45 6.28
CA ASP A 333 -0.61 23.64 7.47
C ASP A 333 -0.65 22.36 8.33
N ASP A 334 -0.24 22.45 9.59
CA ASP A 334 -0.22 21.27 10.46
C ASP A 334 -1.62 20.77 10.85
N TYR A 335 -2.65 21.61 10.71
CA TYR A 335 -4.01 21.29 11.16
C TYR A 335 -5.08 21.49 10.07
N THR A 336 -4.66 21.60 8.81
CA THR A 336 -5.57 21.65 7.67
C THR A 336 -5.10 20.71 6.56
N ALA A 337 -6.05 20.02 5.95
CA ALA A 337 -5.78 19.17 4.80
C ALA A 337 -6.77 19.48 3.67
N CYS A 338 -6.27 19.57 2.45
CA CYS A 338 -7.09 19.60 1.26
C CYS A 338 -7.52 18.17 0.94
N VAL A 339 -8.81 17.89 0.98
CA VAL A 339 -9.39 16.56 0.74
C VAL A 339 -10.30 16.57 -0.47
N GLN A 340 -10.36 15.43 -1.15
CA GLN A 340 -11.31 15.18 -2.24
C GLN A 340 -12.25 14.05 -1.82
N ARG A 341 -13.57 14.30 -1.87
CA ARG A 341 -14.55 13.25 -1.65
C ARG A 341 -14.73 12.46 -2.93
N ARG A 342 -14.56 11.16 -2.85
CA ARG A 342 -14.85 10.23 -3.93
C ARG A 342 -16.26 9.67 -3.80
N SER A 343 -16.85 9.24 -4.91
CA SER A 343 -18.13 8.53 -4.87
C SER A 343 -18.02 7.30 -3.97
N ALA A 344 -18.95 7.14 -3.03
CA ALA A 344 -19.11 5.94 -2.23
C ALA A 344 -20.06 4.97 -2.94
N MET A 345 -19.94 3.67 -2.63
CA MET A 345 -20.94 2.68 -3.02
C MET A 345 -22.23 2.86 -2.22
#